data_d62e006859ea3291b2e40f265ab5662f
#
_entry.id   d62e006859ea3291b2e40f265ab5662f
#
_cell.length_a   1.000
_cell.length_b   1.000
_cell.length_c   1.000
_cell.angle_alpha   90.00
_cell.angle_beta   90.00
_cell.angle_gamma   90.00
#
_symmetry.space_group_name_H-M   'P 1'
#
loop_
_entity.id
_entity.type
_entity.pdbx_description
1 polymer ?
#
loop_
_entity_poly.entity_id
_entity_poly.type
_entity_poly.pdbx_seq_one_letter_code
_entity_poly.pdbx_strand_id
1 'polypeptide(L)'
;MPVHVPTPHSSADSDLPESDRDRLARELAILVDDFDGTITFDDDVIAAHSHDEAPQPTSGRALALVRARSIADVQAVVRFAYEHGIPVVPQGARTGLTGGANAKENCILLSVKSMDRILEISELNQTVTVEPGIVNQDLKDALRPHGLLYPPDPGSVGM
;
A
#
# COMPACT_ATOMS: atom_id res chain seq x y z
N MET A 1 12.71 -28.93 8.08
CA MET A 1 13.34 -27.96 9.00
C MET A 1 12.25 -27.00 9.43
N PRO A 2 11.99 -26.79 10.72
CA PRO A 2 10.97 -25.82 11.16
C PRO A 2 11.47 -24.40 10.86
N VAL A 3 10.63 -23.61 10.18
CA VAL A 3 10.85 -22.19 9.96
C VAL A 3 10.73 -21.50 11.31
N HIS A 4 11.82 -20.91 11.78
CA HIS A 4 11.84 -20.10 13.00
C HIS A 4 11.11 -18.78 12.66
N VAL A 5 9.90 -18.63 13.17
CA VAL A 5 9.17 -17.35 13.13
C VAL A 5 9.66 -16.54 14.33
N PRO A 6 10.35 -15.42 14.13
CA PRO A 6 10.72 -14.55 15.24
C PRO A 6 9.45 -14.03 15.93
N THR A 7 9.41 -14.10 17.26
CA THR A 7 8.36 -13.50 18.07
C THR A 7 8.27 -12.00 17.80
N PRO A 8 7.05 -11.44 17.65
CA PRO A 8 6.91 -10.01 17.49
C PRO A 8 7.46 -9.29 18.73
N HIS A 9 8.44 -8.43 18.51
CA HIS A 9 8.93 -7.55 19.56
C HIS A 9 7.77 -6.68 20.06
N SER A 10 7.64 -6.62 21.37
CA SER A 10 6.75 -5.71 22.12
C SER A 10 6.81 -4.31 21.50
N SER A 11 5.65 -3.82 21.08
CA SER A 11 5.45 -2.44 20.63
C SER A 11 5.71 -1.46 21.78
N ALA A 12 6.96 -1.02 21.89
CA ALA A 12 7.20 0.29 22.47
C ALA A 12 6.89 1.28 21.33
N ASP A 13 5.86 2.11 21.50
CA ASP A 13 5.64 3.34 20.75
C ASP A 13 6.83 4.27 21.05
N SER A 14 7.98 4.03 20.42
CA SER A 14 9.13 4.90 20.52
C SER A 14 9.15 5.77 19.27
N ASP A 15 8.77 7.04 19.46
CA ASP A 15 9.07 8.07 18.46
C ASP A 15 10.55 8.00 18.12
N LEU A 16 10.86 7.78 16.84
CA LEU A 16 12.24 7.88 16.37
C LEU A 16 12.73 9.31 16.60
N PRO A 17 13.97 9.52 17.07
CA PRO A 17 14.59 10.84 17.08
C PRO A 17 14.47 11.48 15.68
N GLU A 18 14.23 12.79 15.60
CA GLU A 18 14.09 13.51 14.33
C GLU A 18 15.30 13.27 13.39
N SER A 19 16.52 13.20 13.97
CA SER A 19 17.74 12.84 13.23
C SER A 19 17.69 11.47 12.56
N ASP A 20 17.03 10.50 13.18
CA ASP A 20 16.90 9.15 12.62
C ASP A 20 15.82 9.11 11.53
N ARG A 21 14.72 9.84 11.71
CA ARG A 21 13.70 10.02 10.67
C ARG A 21 14.30 10.63 9.40
N ASP A 22 15.06 11.73 9.55
CA ASP A 22 15.73 12.40 8.44
C ASP A 22 16.75 11.50 7.74
N ARG A 23 17.47 10.67 8.49
CA ARG A 23 18.41 9.70 7.93
C ARG A 23 17.67 8.66 7.10
N LEU A 24 16.63 8.01 7.66
CA LEU A 24 15.83 7.00 6.98
C LEU A 24 15.11 7.56 5.75
N ALA A 25 14.62 8.80 5.83
CA ALA A 25 14.01 9.49 4.70
C ALA A 25 15.01 9.68 3.55
N ARG A 26 16.25 10.08 3.85
CA ARG A 26 17.31 10.22 2.83
C ARG A 26 17.71 8.88 2.23
N GLU A 27 17.83 7.83 3.04
CA GLU A 27 18.15 6.48 2.56
C GLU A 27 17.02 5.93 1.69
N LEU A 28 15.77 6.14 2.07
CA LEU A 28 14.60 5.75 1.25
C LEU A 28 14.54 6.55 -0.06
N ALA A 29 14.91 7.84 -0.03
CA ALA A 29 14.94 8.69 -1.22
C ALA A 29 15.93 8.21 -2.29
N ILE A 30 16.99 7.49 -1.91
CA ILE A 30 17.97 6.92 -2.86
C ILE A 30 17.32 5.84 -3.75
N LEU A 31 16.25 5.19 -3.29
CA LEU A 31 15.52 4.19 -4.09
C LEU A 31 14.80 4.80 -5.30
N VAL A 32 14.62 6.15 -5.35
CA VAL A 32 13.82 6.83 -6.38
C VAL A 32 14.44 6.69 -7.77
N ASP A 33 15.77 6.56 -7.88
CA ASP A 33 16.46 6.51 -9.17
C ASP A 33 16.07 5.27 -10.03
N ASP A 34 15.60 4.20 -9.38
CA ASP A 34 15.15 2.95 -10.05
C ASP A 34 13.64 2.72 -9.90
N PHE A 35 12.87 3.76 -9.54
CA PHE A 35 11.45 3.66 -9.19
C PHE A 35 10.55 4.13 -10.34
N ASP A 36 9.55 3.32 -10.72
CA ASP A 36 8.48 3.73 -11.64
C ASP A 36 7.44 4.63 -10.95
N GLY A 37 7.34 4.49 -9.64
CA GLY A 37 6.41 5.20 -8.78
C GLY A 37 6.94 6.53 -8.25
N THR A 38 6.41 6.96 -7.10
CA THR A 38 6.83 8.18 -6.42
C THR A 38 6.95 7.98 -4.91
N ILE A 39 7.90 8.68 -4.29
CA ILE A 39 8.05 8.77 -2.84
C ILE A 39 7.87 10.22 -2.44
N THR A 40 7.08 10.50 -1.41
CA THR A 40 6.93 11.83 -0.83
C THR A 40 7.17 11.81 0.67
N PHE A 41 7.81 12.87 1.15
CA PHE A 41 8.08 13.15 2.55
C PHE A 41 7.34 14.41 3.03
N ASP A 42 6.44 14.94 2.20
CA ASP A 42 5.61 16.09 2.51
C ASP A 42 4.57 15.70 3.59
N ASP A 43 4.67 16.34 4.75
CA ASP A 43 3.84 16.02 5.92
C ASP A 43 2.33 16.24 5.64
N ASP A 44 1.95 17.26 4.87
CA ASP A 44 0.54 17.54 4.54
C ASP A 44 -0.02 16.45 3.63
N VAL A 45 0.78 16.01 2.65
CA VAL A 45 0.42 14.91 1.75
C VAL A 45 0.32 13.61 2.52
N ILE A 46 1.26 13.32 3.42
CA ILE A 46 1.26 12.13 4.28
C ILE A 46 0.04 12.14 5.20
N ALA A 47 -0.25 13.26 5.86
CA ALA A 47 -1.40 13.40 6.76
C ALA A 47 -2.73 13.13 6.04
N ALA A 48 -2.89 13.62 4.81
CA ALA A 48 -4.07 13.36 3.98
C ALA A 48 -4.25 11.88 3.60
N HIS A 49 -3.19 11.06 3.74
CA HIS A 49 -3.19 9.63 3.45
C HIS A 49 -3.11 8.77 4.72
N SER A 50 -3.10 9.37 5.90
CA SER A 50 -2.80 8.66 7.15
C SER A 50 -3.97 7.89 7.76
N HIS A 51 -5.17 7.98 7.17
CA HIS A 51 -6.36 7.28 7.68
C HIS A 51 -7.27 6.77 6.57
N ASP A 52 -8.04 5.75 6.89
CA ASP A 52 -9.17 5.26 6.09
C ASP A 52 -10.49 5.95 6.55
N GLU A 53 -11.65 5.38 6.18
CA GLU A 53 -12.96 5.92 6.54
C GLU A 53 -13.50 5.39 7.89
N ALA A 54 -12.62 4.89 8.77
CA ALA A 54 -13.02 4.46 10.11
C ALA A 54 -13.65 5.63 10.89
N PRO A 55 -14.76 5.40 11.63
CA PRO A 55 -15.47 6.46 12.35
C PRO A 55 -14.64 7.19 13.40
N GLN A 56 -13.62 6.55 13.93
CA GLN A 56 -12.69 7.12 14.92
C GLN A 56 -11.26 6.80 14.46
N PRO A 57 -10.73 7.54 13.49
CA PRO A 57 -9.40 7.28 12.99
C PRO A 57 -8.35 7.64 14.05
N THR A 58 -7.58 6.63 14.48
CA THR A 58 -6.32 6.86 15.17
C THR A 58 -5.20 6.62 14.16
N SER A 59 -4.34 7.59 13.96
CA SER A 59 -3.20 7.46 13.06
C SER A 59 -1.93 7.97 13.74
N GLY A 60 -0.82 7.29 13.46
CA GLY A 60 0.53 7.77 13.77
C GLY A 60 1.05 8.69 12.66
N ARG A 61 2.23 9.27 12.88
CA ARG A 61 2.97 10.06 11.89
C ARG A 61 3.82 9.11 11.04
N ALA A 62 3.43 8.86 9.80
CA ALA A 62 4.22 8.03 8.89
C ALA A 62 5.55 8.72 8.49
N LEU A 63 6.55 7.92 8.14
CA LEU A 63 7.84 8.37 7.63
C LEU A 63 7.73 8.91 6.21
N ALA A 64 6.99 8.19 5.37
CA ALA A 64 6.87 8.50 3.94
C ALA A 64 5.57 7.90 3.38
N LEU A 65 5.12 8.48 2.26
CA LEU A 65 4.12 7.87 1.39
C LEU A 65 4.79 7.45 0.09
N VAL A 66 4.72 6.16 -0.22
CA VAL A 66 5.17 5.57 -1.48
C VAL A 66 3.95 5.22 -2.33
N ARG A 67 3.93 5.67 -3.59
CA ARG A 67 2.95 5.27 -4.60
C ARG A 67 3.65 4.37 -5.61
N ALA A 68 3.52 3.06 -5.40
CA ALA A 68 4.11 2.07 -6.29
C ALA A 68 3.33 1.97 -7.61
N ARG A 69 4.05 1.72 -8.71
CA ARG A 69 3.51 1.48 -10.05
C ARG A 69 3.92 0.12 -10.62
N SER A 70 4.87 -0.53 -9.96
CA SER A 70 5.40 -1.82 -10.38
C SER A 70 5.61 -2.77 -9.21
N ILE A 71 5.74 -4.06 -9.51
CA ILE A 71 6.14 -5.07 -8.53
C ILE A 71 7.54 -4.76 -7.98
N ALA A 72 8.43 -4.24 -8.82
CA ALA A 72 9.78 -3.87 -8.42
C ALA A 72 9.78 -2.78 -7.35
N ASP A 73 8.91 -1.76 -7.49
CA ASP A 73 8.73 -0.71 -6.47
C ASP A 73 8.31 -1.31 -5.13
N VAL A 74 7.29 -2.18 -5.15
CA VAL A 74 6.80 -2.85 -3.93
C VAL A 74 7.92 -3.66 -3.26
N GLN A 75 8.68 -4.43 -4.06
CA GLN A 75 9.79 -5.25 -3.55
C GLN A 75 10.90 -4.38 -2.94
N ALA A 76 11.26 -3.28 -3.58
CA ALA A 76 12.29 -2.37 -3.09
C ALA A 76 11.89 -1.77 -1.73
N VAL A 77 10.65 -1.26 -1.62
CA VAL A 77 10.13 -0.68 -0.38
C VAL A 77 10.04 -1.71 0.74
N VAL A 78 9.51 -2.90 0.46
CA VAL A 78 9.37 -3.95 1.48
C VAL A 78 10.74 -4.44 1.96
N ARG A 79 11.71 -4.56 1.05
CA ARG A 79 13.10 -4.91 1.42
C ARG A 79 13.73 -3.85 2.30
N PHE A 80 13.64 -2.58 1.89
CA PHE A 80 14.12 -1.45 2.70
C PHE A 80 13.49 -1.45 4.09
N ALA A 81 12.17 -1.56 4.16
CA ALA A 81 11.44 -1.58 5.42
C ALA A 81 11.87 -2.74 6.33
N TYR A 82 12.07 -3.93 5.74
CA TYR A 82 12.54 -5.11 6.47
C TYR A 82 13.96 -4.91 7.04
N GLU A 83 14.89 -4.38 6.25
CA GLU A 83 16.28 -4.14 6.65
C GLU A 83 16.39 -3.12 7.79
N HIS A 84 15.47 -2.15 7.84
CA HIS A 84 15.47 -1.08 8.83
C HIS A 84 14.45 -1.28 9.97
N GLY A 85 13.69 -2.38 9.97
CA GLY A 85 12.67 -2.66 10.98
C GLY A 85 11.48 -1.67 10.95
N ILE A 86 11.18 -1.08 9.78
CA ILE A 86 10.13 -0.09 9.59
C ILE A 86 8.80 -0.78 9.29
N PRO A 87 7.69 -0.44 9.98
CA PRO A 87 6.39 -0.96 9.63
C PRO A 87 5.94 -0.48 8.23
N VAL A 88 5.26 -1.35 7.47
CA VAL A 88 4.63 -0.98 6.20
C VAL A 88 3.12 -1.10 6.34
N VAL A 89 2.39 -0.06 5.92
CA VAL A 89 0.93 -0.05 5.85
C VAL A 89 0.53 -0.02 4.37
N PRO A 90 0.06 -1.14 3.80
CA PRO A 90 -0.40 -1.17 2.42
C PRO A 90 -1.75 -0.46 2.29
N GLN A 91 -1.92 0.31 1.20
CA GLN A 91 -3.11 1.08 0.92
C GLN A 91 -3.60 0.88 -0.51
N GLY A 92 -4.89 0.54 -0.66
CA GLY A 92 -5.66 0.69 -1.89
C GLY A 92 -6.37 2.05 -1.92
N ALA A 93 -7.69 2.04 -2.14
CA ALA A 93 -8.52 3.25 -2.15
C ALA A 93 -8.80 3.84 -0.75
N ARG A 94 -8.42 3.17 0.31
CA ARG A 94 -8.62 3.55 1.73
C ARG A 94 -10.10 3.69 2.15
N THR A 95 -10.98 2.95 1.53
CA THR A 95 -12.42 2.90 1.82
C THR A 95 -12.77 1.97 2.97
N GLY A 96 -11.78 1.43 3.67
CA GLY A 96 -11.97 0.56 4.83
C GLY A 96 -12.57 1.30 6.02
N LEU A 97 -13.31 0.56 6.88
CA LEU A 97 -14.00 1.11 8.06
C LEU A 97 -13.40 0.62 9.39
N THR A 98 -12.24 -0.03 9.33
CA THR A 98 -11.65 -0.72 10.49
C THR A 98 -10.25 -0.23 10.88
N GLY A 99 -9.76 0.82 10.23
CA GLY A 99 -8.43 1.37 10.51
C GLY A 99 -7.28 0.56 9.89
N GLY A 100 -7.57 -0.39 8.98
CA GLY A 100 -6.54 -1.24 8.37
C GLY A 100 -5.54 -0.50 7.50
N ALA A 101 -5.92 0.67 6.96
CA ALA A 101 -5.06 1.54 6.17
C ALA A 101 -4.54 2.76 6.95
N ASN A 102 -4.78 2.82 8.28
CA ASN A 102 -4.30 3.92 9.11
C ASN A 102 -2.80 3.85 9.33
N ALA A 103 -2.15 5.00 9.26
CA ALA A 103 -0.73 5.12 9.52
C ALA A 103 -0.39 4.62 10.94
N LYS A 104 0.71 3.90 11.06
CA LYS A 104 1.40 3.65 12.32
C LYS A 104 2.54 4.65 12.48
N GLU A 105 2.97 4.85 13.71
CA GLU A 105 4.12 5.72 13.96
C GLU A 105 5.35 5.22 13.19
N ASN A 106 6.01 6.14 12.50
CA ASN A 106 7.21 5.88 11.69
C ASN A 106 7.06 4.82 10.59
N CYS A 107 5.83 4.48 10.15
CA CYS A 107 5.62 3.53 9.07
C CYS A 107 5.87 4.14 7.69
N ILE A 108 6.02 3.28 6.70
CA ILE A 108 5.88 3.64 5.29
C ILE A 108 4.45 3.33 4.86
N LEU A 109 3.71 4.34 4.37
CA LEU A 109 2.45 4.14 3.68
C LEU A 109 2.76 3.68 2.24
N LEU A 110 2.35 2.47 1.88
CA LEU A 110 2.61 1.89 0.57
C LEU A 110 1.30 1.82 -0.24
N SER A 111 1.07 2.82 -1.07
CA SER A 111 -0.09 2.86 -1.96
C SER A 111 0.16 2.05 -3.22
N VAL A 112 -0.73 1.10 -3.50
CA VAL A 112 -0.75 0.29 -4.73
C VAL A 112 -1.84 0.75 -5.71
N LYS A 113 -2.48 1.90 -5.46
CA LYS A 113 -3.61 2.41 -6.26
C LYS A 113 -3.27 2.61 -7.73
N SER A 114 -2.01 2.86 -8.07
CA SER A 114 -1.55 3.05 -9.46
C SER A 114 -1.13 1.76 -10.17
N MET A 115 -1.27 0.61 -9.49
CA MET A 115 -1.07 -0.73 -10.07
C MET A 115 -2.45 -1.28 -10.44
N ASP A 116 -3.04 -0.80 -11.52
CA ASP A 116 -4.45 -0.95 -11.89
C ASP A 116 -4.68 -1.72 -13.20
N ARG A 117 -3.67 -2.40 -13.71
CA ARG A 117 -3.75 -3.11 -14.98
C ARG A 117 -4.48 -4.44 -14.87
N ILE A 118 -5.22 -4.79 -15.92
CA ILE A 118 -5.67 -6.16 -16.18
C ILE A 118 -4.54 -6.87 -16.92
N LEU A 119 -4.03 -7.95 -16.35
CA LEU A 119 -2.87 -8.67 -16.88
C LEU A 119 -3.30 -9.79 -17.81
N GLU A 120 -4.41 -10.49 -17.50
CA GLU A 120 -4.92 -11.61 -18.29
C GLU A 120 -6.43 -11.79 -18.06
N ILE A 121 -7.17 -12.08 -19.11
CA ILE A 121 -8.55 -12.55 -19.06
C ILE A 121 -8.61 -13.93 -19.73
N SER A 122 -9.02 -14.96 -18.99
CA SER A 122 -9.22 -16.31 -19.52
C SER A 122 -10.71 -16.63 -19.54
N GLU A 123 -11.32 -16.54 -20.72
CA GLU A 123 -12.74 -16.88 -20.91
C GLU A 123 -12.99 -18.37 -20.64
N LEU A 124 -12.04 -19.24 -21.05
CA LEU A 124 -12.14 -20.69 -20.85
C LEU A 124 -12.18 -21.07 -19.37
N ASN A 125 -11.33 -20.45 -18.56
CA ASN A 125 -11.22 -20.73 -17.12
C ASN A 125 -12.14 -19.84 -16.27
N GLN A 126 -12.77 -18.82 -16.89
CA GLN A 126 -13.56 -17.80 -16.21
C GLN A 126 -12.78 -17.10 -15.09
N THR A 127 -11.52 -16.79 -15.37
CA THR A 127 -10.61 -16.12 -14.43
C THR A 127 -10.04 -14.85 -15.04
N VAL A 128 -9.68 -13.92 -14.18
CA VAL A 128 -8.97 -12.69 -14.52
C VAL A 128 -7.80 -12.49 -13.55
N THR A 129 -6.63 -12.15 -14.10
CA THR A 129 -5.46 -11.74 -13.32
C THR A 129 -5.32 -10.23 -13.42
N VAL A 130 -5.28 -9.57 -12.28
CA VAL A 130 -5.23 -8.11 -12.19
C VAL A 130 -4.17 -7.64 -11.21
N GLU A 131 -3.77 -6.40 -11.34
CA GLU A 131 -2.99 -5.72 -10.31
C GLU A 131 -3.88 -5.28 -9.14
N PRO A 132 -3.30 -5.09 -7.92
CA PRO A 132 -4.06 -4.90 -6.68
C PRO A 132 -4.80 -3.55 -6.57
N GLY A 133 -4.50 -2.60 -7.43
CA GLY A 133 -5.12 -1.27 -7.45
C GLY A 133 -6.29 -1.14 -8.41
N ILE A 134 -6.66 -2.22 -9.14
CA ILE A 134 -7.77 -2.17 -10.09
C ILE A 134 -9.07 -1.72 -9.41
N VAL A 135 -9.78 -0.79 -10.04
CA VAL A 135 -11.09 -0.35 -9.56
C VAL A 135 -12.14 -1.39 -9.93
N ASN A 136 -12.99 -1.76 -8.97
CA ASN A 136 -14.01 -2.80 -9.16
C ASN A 136 -14.93 -2.54 -10.36
N GLN A 137 -15.33 -1.28 -10.58
CA GLN A 137 -16.16 -0.91 -11.72
C GLN A 137 -15.43 -1.09 -13.05
N ASP A 138 -14.16 -0.68 -13.13
CA ASP A 138 -13.35 -0.81 -14.34
C ASP A 138 -13.15 -2.28 -14.72
N LEU A 139 -12.95 -3.15 -13.71
CA LEU A 139 -12.89 -4.59 -13.92
C LEU A 139 -14.20 -5.14 -14.46
N LYS A 140 -15.36 -4.77 -13.87
CA LYS A 140 -16.69 -5.17 -14.36
C LYS A 140 -16.91 -4.75 -15.81
N ASP A 141 -16.54 -3.53 -16.15
CA ASP A 141 -16.72 -2.97 -17.50
C ASP A 141 -15.80 -3.67 -18.53
N ALA A 142 -14.57 -3.97 -18.16
CA ALA A 142 -13.63 -4.70 -19.01
C ALA A 142 -14.05 -6.16 -19.26
N LEU A 143 -14.77 -6.81 -18.35
CA LEU A 143 -15.20 -8.20 -18.49
C LEU A 143 -16.47 -8.37 -19.34
N ARG A 144 -17.32 -7.33 -19.48
CA ARG A 144 -18.57 -7.41 -20.26
C ARG A 144 -18.41 -7.84 -21.71
N PRO A 145 -17.42 -7.32 -22.49
CA PRO A 145 -17.21 -7.76 -23.86
C PRO A 145 -16.87 -9.25 -24.01
N HIS A 146 -16.32 -9.87 -22.92
CA HIS A 146 -15.96 -11.27 -22.85
C HIS A 146 -17.10 -12.18 -22.36
N GLY A 147 -18.29 -11.61 -22.14
CA GLY A 147 -19.43 -12.36 -21.60
C GLY A 147 -19.24 -12.83 -20.16
N LEU A 148 -18.29 -12.26 -19.42
CA LEU A 148 -17.96 -12.60 -18.05
C LEU A 148 -18.57 -11.58 -17.08
N LEU A 149 -18.91 -12.08 -15.86
CA LEU A 149 -19.43 -11.29 -14.76
C LEU A 149 -18.52 -11.39 -13.55
N TYR A 150 -18.15 -10.24 -12.97
CA TYR A 150 -17.51 -10.17 -11.65
C TYR A 150 -18.56 -9.80 -10.59
N PRO A 151 -19.06 -10.77 -9.80
CA PRO A 151 -20.24 -10.57 -8.94
C PRO A 151 -20.01 -9.71 -7.68
N PRO A 152 -18.79 -9.57 -7.11
CA PRO A 152 -18.61 -8.74 -5.92
C PRO A 152 -19.09 -7.30 -6.13
N ASP A 153 -19.89 -6.82 -5.17
CA ASP A 153 -20.51 -5.49 -5.23
C ASP A 153 -20.31 -4.78 -3.88
N PRO A 154 -19.10 -4.29 -3.60
CA PRO A 154 -18.83 -3.53 -2.38
C PRO A 154 -19.56 -2.20 -2.41
N GLY A 155 -19.90 -1.65 -1.22
CA GLY A 155 -20.57 -0.34 -1.10
C GLY A 155 -19.74 0.82 -1.66
N SER A 156 -18.41 0.65 -1.81
CA SER A 156 -17.48 1.62 -2.39
C SER A 156 -17.30 1.33 -3.89
N VAL A 157 -18.24 1.78 -4.71
CA VAL A 157 -18.20 1.58 -6.17
C VAL A 157 -17.45 2.75 -6.81
N GLY A 158 -16.44 2.45 -7.64
CA GLY A 158 -15.78 3.47 -8.48
C GLY A 158 -14.79 4.39 -7.75
N MET A 159 -14.25 3.97 -6.61
CA MET A 159 -13.22 4.74 -5.86
C MET A 159 -11.85 4.12 -5.97
#